data_80d5a5da6e9f4c079702d5b3cc71ca9c
#
_entry.id   80d5a5da6e9f4c079702d5b3cc71ca9c
#
_cell.length_a   1.000
_cell.length_b   1.000
_cell.length_c   1.000
_cell.angle_alpha   90.00
_cell.angle_beta   90.00
_cell.angle_gamma   90.00
#
_symmetry.space_group_name_H-M   'P 1'
#
loop_
_entity.id
_entity.type
_entity.pdbx_description
1 polymer ?
#
loop_
_entity_poly.entity_id
_entity_poly.type
_entity_poly.pdbx_seq_one_letter_code
_entity_poly.pdbx_strand_id
1 'polypeptide(L)'
;YGFATLNGLLNDRDLTTSTFSRPHRVVLSGTVDLPADFEFSLIYSGVSGSPFGYVINGDANADGVGGTNREFNDMVYVPRDRDDISMFGTTQAAQDAAYDSLATFIGSQECLRNQRGQIMERNSCQNPWINRMDARLTKVVPTFAGQTMVLSLDVFNLLNLIDSDWGLVKSTSTFEGQTLVRLRGWDNLNNRGIYSLSLPIVNRVDPNSSVWRMQLSGKYIW
;
A
#
# COMPACT_ATOMS: atom_id res chain seq x y z
N TYR A 1 -12.58 -0.15 -20.65
CA TYR A 1 -11.53 -1.19 -20.86
C TYR A 1 -10.12 -0.74 -20.43
N GLY A 2 -9.90 0.47 -19.89
CA GLY A 2 -8.60 1.09 -19.74
C GLY A 2 -7.93 1.04 -18.37
N PHE A 3 -8.38 0.23 -17.42
CA PHE A 3 -7.89 0.34 -16.03
C PHE A 3 -7.08 -0.86 -15.51
N ALA A 4 -6.92 -1.91 -16.30
CA ALA A 4 -6.12 -3.06 -15.87
C ALA A 4 -4.67 -2.88 -16.34
N THR A 5 -3.72 -2.99 -15.40
CA THR A 5 -2.29 -3.00 -15.73
C THR A 5 -1.93 -4.26 -16.55
N LEU A 6 -1.02 -4.11 -17.50
CA LEU A 6 -0.61 -5.13 -18.45
C LEU A 6 0.88 -5.46 -18.28
N ASN A 7 1.20 -6.75 -18.37
CA ASN A 7 2.59 -7.26 -18.32
C ASN A 7 3.23 -7.29 -19.72
N GLY A 8 2.90 -6.38 -20.61
CA GLY A 8 3.38 -6.34 -21.97
C GLY A 8 2.27 -6.09 -22.97
N LEU A 9 2.09 -6.97 -23.96
CA LEU A 9 1.11 -6.76 -25.02
C LEU A 9 -0.34 -6.94 -24.54
N LEU A 10 -1.25 -6.16 -25.11
CA LEU A 10 -2.69 -6.18 -24.78
C LEU A 10 -3.36 -7.58 -24.92
N ASN A 11 -2.83 -8.41 -25.80
CA ASN A 11 -3.33 -9.77 -26.02
C ASN A 11 -2.76 -10.82 -25.05
N ASP A 12 -1.75 -10.46 -24.27
CA ASP A 12 -1.14 -11.33 -23.27
C ASP A 12 -1.89 -11.17 -21.95
N ARG A 13 -2.79 -12.10 -21.65
CA ARG A 13 -3.72 -12.04 -20.51
C ARG A 13 -3.46 -13.18 -19.54
N ASP A 14 -2.38 -13.08 -18.83
CA ASP A 14 -2.06 -14.02 -17.76
C ASP A 14 -2.92 -13.80 -16.51
N LEU A 15 -3.16 -14.91 -15.79
CA LEU A 15 -3.75 -14.83 -14.45
C LEU A 15 -2.74 -14.26 -13.48
N THR A 16 -3.10 -13.15 -12.86
CA THR A 16 -2.25 -12.45 -11.89
C THR A 16 -2.97 -12.23 -10.57
N THR A 17 -2.21 -11.90 -9.52
CA THR A 17 -2.77 -11.59 -8.20
C THR A 17 -3.72 -10.39 -8.28
N SER A 18 -4.93 -10.53 -7.73
CA SER A 18 -5.89 -9.43 -7.64
C SER A 18 -5.43 -8.36 -6.66
N THR A 19 -5.66 -7.08 -6.95
CA THR A 19 -5.42 -5.93 -6.04
C THR A 19 -6.15 -6.04 -4.71
N PHE A 20 -7.26 -6.79 -4.68
CA PHE A 20 -8.04 -7.04 -3.46
C PHE A 20 -7.53 -8.22 -2.64
N SER A 21 -6.52 -8.94 -3.13
CA SER A 21 -5.96 -10.09 -2.42
C SER A 21 -5.40 -9.68 -1.05
N ARG A 22 -5.81 -10.44 -0.04
CA ARG A 22 -5.32 -10.34 1.33
C ARG A 22 -5.05 -11.78 1.81
N PRO A 23 -3.90 -12.36 1.45
CA PRO A 23 -3.64 -13.79 1.65
C PRO A 23 -3.66 -14.20 3.11
N HIS A 24 -3.37 -13.27 4.02
CA HIS A 24 -3.31 -13.59 5.44
C HIS A 24 -4.13 -12.59 6.26
N ARG A 25 -4.95 -13.14 7.16
CA ARG A 25 -5.70 -12.37 8.15
C ARG A 25 -5.73 -13.14 9.47
N VAL A 26 -5.39 -12.42 10.54
CA VAL A 26 -5.48 -12.92 11.92
C VAL A 26 -6.43 -12.03 12.70
N VAL A 27 -7.39 -12.61 13.40
CA VAL A 27 -8.28 -11.88 14.31
C VAL A 27 -8.27 -12.63 15.63
N LEU A 28 -7.95 -11.93 16.71
CA LEU A 28 -8.01 -12.43 18.07
C LEU A 28 -8.92 -11.50 18.87
N SER A 29 -9.83 -12.08 19.64
CA SER A 29 -10.70 -11.30 20.53
C SER A 29 -10.88 -12.01 21.86
N GLY A 30 -11.04 -11.23 22.91
CA GLY A 30 -11.32 -11.73 24.25
C GLY A 30 -12.06 -10.68 25.08
N THR A 31 -12.86 -11.18 26.01
CA THR A 31 -13.58 -10.38 27.00
C THR A 31 -13.33 -10.97 28.36
N VAL A 32 -13.17 -10.13 29.38
CA VAL A 32 -12.99 -10.51 30.76
C VAL A 32 -13.85 -9.64 31.67
N ASP A 33 -14.58 -10.27 32.55
CA ASP A 33 -15.32 -9.60 33.63
C ASP A 33 -14.36 -9.22 34.75
N LEU A 34 -14.42 -7.96 35.16
CA LEU A 34 -13.61 -7.38 36.21
C LEU A 34 -14.47 -7.08 37.44
N PRO A 35 -13.86 -6.96 38.63
CA PRO A 35 -14.60 -6.58 39.85
C PRO A 35 -15.38 -5.29 39.68
N ALA A 36 -16.44 -5.12 40.46
CA ALA A 36 -17.30 -3.93 40.50
C ALA A 36 -18.04 -3.67 39.17
N ASP A 37 -18.56 -4.71 38.53
CA ASP A 37 -19.36 -4.65 37.29
C ASP A 37 -18.66 -3.96 36.11
N PHE A 38 -17.34 -4.09 36.03
CA PHE A 38 -16.58 -3.73 34.84
C PHE A 38 -16.42 -4.93 33.93
N GLU A 39 -16.42 -4.68 32.63
CA GLU A 39 -16.07 -5.62 31.57
C GLU A 39 -14.99 -5.00 30.69
N PHE A 40 -13.93 -5.74 30.42
CA PHE A 40 -12.88 -5.33 29.50
C PHE A 40 -12.86 -6.26 28.29
N SER A 41 -12.93 -5.67 27.09
CA SER A 41 -12.85 -6.40 25.84
C SER A 41 -11.68 -5.89 24.99
N LEU A 42 -11.02 -6.80 24.30
CA LEU A 42 -9.91 -6.51 23.39
C LEU A 42 -10.12 -7.25 22.07
N ILE A 43 -9.85 -6.55 20.96
CA ILE A 43 -9.85 -7.12 19.61
C ILE A 43 -8.55 -6.72 18.92
N TYR A 44 -7.78 -7.72 18.52
CA TYR A 44 -6.62 -7.55 17.64
C TYR A 44 -6.98 -8.01 16.22
N SER A 45 -6.60 -7.24 15.21
CA SER A 45 -6.73 -7.57 13.80
C SER A 45 -5.41 -7.31 13.08
N GLY A 46 -4.78 -8.35 12.57
CA GLY A 46 -3.63 -8.31 11.68
C GLY A 46 -4.05 -8.73 10.28
N VAL A 47 -3.75 -7.93 9.27
CA VAL A 47 -4.05 -8.26 7.87
C VAL A 47 -2.86 -7.92 6.98
N SER A 48 -2.54 -8.81 6.02
CA SER A 48 -1.52 -8.54 5.01
C SER A 48 -1.91 -7.32 4.18
N GLY A 49 -0.91 -6.51 3.80
CA GLY A 49 -1.13 -5.35 2.94
C GLY A 49 -1.72 -5.72 1.59
N SER A 50 -2.17 -4.74 0.83
CA SER A 50 -2.61 -4.93 -0.56
C SER A 50 -1.43 -5.16 -1.48
N PRO A 51 -1.56 -6.04 -2.47
CA PRO A 51 -0.60 -6.12 -3.54
C PRO A 51 -0.69 -4.88 -4.44
N PHE A 52 0.43 -4.54 -5.07
CA PHE A 52 0.55 -3.46 -6.04
C PHE A 52 1.71 -3.73 -7.00
N GLY A 53 1.82 -2.94 -8.06
CA GLY A 53 2.93 -2.97 -8.98
C GLY A 53 3.45 -1.58 -9.32
N TYR A 54 4.56 -1.51 -10.05
CA TYR A 54 5.09 -0.27 -10.58
C TYR A 54 4.80 -0.17 -12.08
N VAL A 55 4.36 1.03 -12.51
CA VAL A 55 3.95 1.30 -13.88
C VAL A 55 4.79 2.41 -14.51
N ILE A 56 4.77 2.45 -15.83
CA ILE A 56 5.34 3.52 -16.65
C ILE A 56 4.28 4.59 -16.83
N ASN A 57 4.65 5.86 -16.63
CA ASN A 57 3.83 6.98 -17.08
C ASN A 57 4.16 7.24 -18.55
N GLY A 58 3.32 6.76 -19.44
CA GLY A 58 3.45 6.79 -20.90
C GLY A 58 2.94 5.49 -21.50
N ASP A 59 2.73 5.47 -22.79
CA ASP A 59 2.33 4.30 -23.57
C ASP A 59 3.61 3.64 -24.10
N ALA A 60 4.08 2.60 -23.41
CA ALA A 60 5.33 1.93 -23.76
C ALA A 60 5.12 0.77 -24.75
N ASN A 61 3.92 0.20 -24.81
CA ASN A 61 3.55 -0.90 -25.69
C ASN A 61 2.77 -0.44 -26.93
N ALA A 62 2.51 0.87 -27.09
CA ALA A 62 1.76 1.48 -28.17
C ALA A 62 0.31 0.96 -28.34
N ASP A 63 -0.36 0.65 -27.21
CA ASP A 63 -1.77 0.23 -27.22
C ASP A 63 -2.77 1.39 -27.20
N GLY A 64 -2.27 2.64 -27.14
CA GLY A 64 -3.05 3.86 -27.08
C GLY A 64 -3.50 4.25 -25.67
N VAL A 65 -3.09 3.52 -24.65
CA VAL A 65 -3.35 3.82 -23.23
C VAL A 65 -2.05 4.29 -22.58
N GLY A 66 -2.00 5.50 -22.11
CA GLY A 66 -0.77 6.03 -21.53
C GLY A 66 -0.69 7.53 -21.75
N GLY A 67 -1.43 8.29 -21.02
CA GLY A 67 -1.54 9.71 -21.26
C GLY A 67 -1.70 10.54 -20.01
N THR A 68 -2.24 11.73 -20.19
CA THR A 68 -2.41 12.76 -19.17
C THR A 68 -3.49 12.45 -18.13
N ASN A 69 -4.32 11.43 -18.32
CA ASN A 69 -5.55 11.18 -17.55
C ASN A 69 -5.45 10.04 -16.52
N ARG A 70 -4.26 9.69 -16.01
CA ARG A 70 -4.03 8.63 -15.03
C ARG A 70 -4.28 7.19 -15.55
N GLU A 71 -4.37 7.01 -16.83
CA GLU A 71 -4.54 5.71 -17.47
C GLU A 71 -3.15 5.13 -17.78
N PHE A 72 -2.43 4.72 -16.74
CA PHE A 72 -1.14 4.04 -16.87
C PHE A 72 -1.37 2.56 -16.66
N ASN A 73 -1.31 1.79 -17.74
CA ASN A 73 -1.52 0.35 -17.72
C ASN A 73 -0.24 -0.46 -17.93
N ASP A 74 0.83 0.17 -18.44
CA ASP A 74 2.08 -0.53 -18.74
C ASP A 74 2.90 -0.77 -17.47
N MET A 75 3.16 -2.05 -17.17
CA MET A 75 4.07 -2.43 -16.10
C MET A 75 5.50 -2.05 -16.46
N VAL A 76 6.28 -1.65 -15.45
CA VAL A 76 7.65 -1.20 -15.64
C VAL A 76 8.56 -2.36 -16.09
N TYR A 77 9.41 -2.12 -17.07
CA TYR A 77 10.56 -2.97 -17.34
C TYR A 77 11.64 -2.72 -16.27
N VAL A 78 12.10 -3.77 -15.61
CA VAL A 78 13.11 -3.68 -14.56
C VAL A 78 14.49 -3.94 -15.18
N PRO A 79 15.33 -2.92 -15.39
CA PRO A 79 16.61 -3.10 -16.10
C PRO A 79 17.57 -4.01 -15.34
N ARG A 80 18.30 -4.84 -16.08
CA ARG A 80 19.42 -5.65 -15.57
C ARG A 80 20.58 -4.76 -15.18
N ASP A 81 20.94 -3.88 -16.10
CA ASP A 81 22.06 -2.99 -16.01
C ASP A 81 21.78 -1.66 -16.72
N ARG A 82 22.80 -0.80 -16.81
CA ARG A 82 22.72 0.53 -17.39
C ARG A 82 22.44 0.52 -18.92
N ASP A 83 22.80 -0.55 -19.60
CA ASP A 83 22.71 -0.64 -21.05
C ASP A 83 21.31 -1.05 -21.54
N ASP A 84 20.44 -1.54 -20.64
CA ASP A 84 19.09 -1.95 -20.98
C ASP A 84 18.15 -0.77 -21.28
N ILE A 85 18.40 0.42 -20.69
CA ILE A 85 17.53 1.61 -20.84
C ILE A 85 18.39 2.87 -20.98
N SER A 86 17.78 3.93 -21.52
CA SER A 86 18.38 5.26 -21.52
C SER A 86 17.69 6.16 -20.50
N MET A 87 18.47 6.97 -19.78
CA MET A 87 17.92 7.97 -18.88
C MET A 87 17.88 9.34 -19.56
N PHE A 88 16.78 10.06 -19.31
CA PHE A 88 16.65 11.44 -19.78
C PHE A 88 17.54 12.37 -18.96
N GLY A 89 18.37 13.16 -19.64
CA GLY A 89 19.26 14.14 -19.02
C GLY A 89 20.03 14.93 -20.06
N THR A 90 20.41 16.17 -19.72
CA THR A 90 21.14 17.09 -20.62
C THR A 90 22.64 16.78 -20.71
N THR A 91 23.18 16.00 -19.77
CA THR A 91 24.57 15.57 -19.71
C THR A 91 24.66 14.08 -19.35
N GLN A 92 25.74 13.43 -19.74
CA GLN A 92 26.00 12.03 -19.37
C GLN A 92 26.00 11.85 -17.84
N ALA A 93 26.63 12.75 -17.11
CA ALA A 93 26.65 12.69 -15.64
C ALA A 93 25.24 12.74 -15.02
N ALA A 94 24.32 13.54 -15.59
CA ALA A 94 22.93 13.58 -15.12
C ALA A 94 22.17 12.28 -15.44
N GLN A 95 22.42 11.69 -16.60
CA GLN A 95 21.84 10.39 -16.99
C GLN A 95 22.35 9.28 -16.08
N ASP A 96 23.64 9.29 -15.78
CA ASP A 96 24.29 8.32 -14.89
C ASP A 96 23.73 8.42 -13.47
N ALA A 97 23.61 9.61 -12.91
CA ALA A 97 23.03 9.83 -11.58
C ALA A 97 21.56 9.41 -11.50
N ALA A 98 20.81 9.64 -12.58
CA ALA A 98 19.42 9.19 -12.66
C ALA A 98 19.33 7.66 -12.67
N TYR A 99 20.19 6.97 -13.45
CA TYR A 99 20.22 5.51 -13.44
C TYR A 99 20.63 4.95 -12.06
N ASP A 100 21.65 5.52 -11.43
CA ASP A 100 22.12 5.06 -10.11
C ASP A 100 21.03 5.20 -9.04
N SER A 101 20.24 6.29 -9.12
CA SER A 101 19.06 6.47 -8.26
C SER A 101 18.00 5.40 -8.50
N LEU A 102 17.71 5.08 -9.77
CA LEU A 102 16.79 4.00 -10.14
C LEU A 102 17.30 2.65 -9.67
N ALA A 103 18.57 2.35 -9.91
CA ALA A 103 19.20 1.08 -9.53
C ALA A 103 19.20 0.88 -8.01
N THR A 104 19.44 1.96 -7.25
CA THR A 104 19.35 1.98 -5.78
C THR A 104 17.92 1.69 -5.32
N PHE A 105 16.94 2.34 -5.93
CA PHE A 105 15.52 2.10 -5.63
C PHE A 105 15.14 0.64 -5.92
N ILE A 106 15.46 0.12 -7.10
CA ILE A 106 15.22 -1.28 -7.48
C ILE A 106 15.87 -2.23 -6.47
N GLY A 107 17.11 -1.95 -6.05
CA GLY A 107 17.83 -2.74 -5.06
C GLY A 107 17.16 -2.76 -3.68
N SER A 108 16.47 -1.69 -3.30
CA SER A 108 15.76 -1.56 -2.04
C SER A 108 14.39 -2.27 -2.01
N GLN A 109 13.81 -2.57 -3.18
CA GLN A 109 12.50 -3.21 -3.31
C GLN A 109 12.69 -4.67 -3.75
N GLU A 110 12.38 -5.63 -2.87
CA GLU A 110 12.55 -7.06 -3.16
C GLU A 110 11.78 -7.50 -4.40
N CYS A 111 10.54 -7.04 -4.56
CA CYS A 111 9.69 -7.37 -5.70
C CYS A 111 10.24 -6.88 -7.05
N LEU A 112 11.00 -5.78 -7.08
CA LEU A 112 11.69 -5.31 -8.27
C LEU A 112 13.02 -6.03 -8.47
N ARG A 113 13.81 -6.15 -7.40
CA ARG A 113 15.13 -6.76 -7.45
C ARG A 113 15.12 -8.18 -8.05
N ASN A 114 14.07 -8.95 -7.74
CA ASN A 114 13.91 -10.32 -8.19
C ASN A 114 13.42 -10.45 -9.64
N GLN A 115 13.05 -9.33 -10.29
CA GLN A 115 12.51 -9.30 -11.65
C GLN A 115 13.40 -8.53 -12.63
N ARG A 116 14.71 -8.41 -12.35
CA ARG A 116 15.63 -7.73 -13.26
C ARG A 116 15.68 -8.44 -14.63
N GLY A 117 15.63 -7.63 -15.69
CA GLY A 117 15.64 -8.08 -17.09
C GLY A 117 14.28 -8.49 -17.63
N GLN A 118 13.20 -8.18 -16.90
CA GLN A 118 11.83 -8.54 -17.28
C GLN A 118 10.88 -7.35 -17.12
N ILE A 119 9.75 -7.40 -17.78
CA ILE A 119 8.59 -6.57 -17.44
C ILE A 119 8.07 -7.10 -16.11
N MET A 120 7.86 -6.22 -15.15
CA MET A 120 7.39 -6.56 -13.83
C MET A 120 6.04 -7.29 -13.88
N GLU A 121 5.89 -8.35 -13.11
CA GLU A 121 4.61 -9.01 -12.93
C GLU A 121 3.63 -8.10 -12.18
N ARG A 122 2.39 -8.08 -12.65
CA ARG A 122 1.32 -7.31 -12.03
C ARG A 122 1.09 -7.74 -10.59
N ASN A 123 0.99 -6.75 -9.69
CA ASN A 123 0.67 -6.96 -8.27
C ASN A 123 1.66 -7.90 -7.52
N SER A 124 2.93 -7.93 -7.97
CA SER A 124 3.98 -8.73 -7.34
C SER A 124 4.63 -8.08 -6.12
N CYS A 125 4.44 -6.78 -5.89
CA CYS A 125 4.80 -6.10 -4.66
C CYS A 125 3.66 -6.15 -3.64
N GLN A 126 4.00 -6.03 -2.36
CA GLN A 126 3.01 -6.03 -1.29
C GLN A 126 3.25 -4.88 -0.31
N ASN A 127 2.19 -4.17 0.03
CA ASN A 127 2.21 -3.17 1.09
C ASN A 127 2.46 -3.85 2.46
N PRO A 128 2.94 -3.12 3.45
CA PRO A 128 3.15 -3.65 4.80
C PRO A 128 1.88 -4.21 5.44
N TRP A 129 2.05 -5.10 6.40
CA TRP A 129 1.00 -5.56 7.27
C TRP A 129 0.36 -4.41 8.03
N ILE A 130 -0.96 -4.51 8.22
CA ILE A 130 -1.75 -3.59 9.03
C ILE A 130 -2.10 -4.33 10.31
N ASN A 131 -1.62 -3.82 11.44
CA ASN A 131 -1.90 -4.34 12.77
C ASN A 131 -2.74 -3.31 13.51
N ARG A 132 -3.91 -3.71 13.99
CA ARG A 132 -4.80 -2.86 14.77
C ARG A 132 -5.24 -3.58 16.03
N MET A 133 -5.33 -2.85 17.12
CA MET A 133 -5.87 -3.35 18.37
C MET A 133 -6.85 -2.33 18.93
N ASP A 134 -8.06 -2.76 19.18
CA ASP A 134 -9.12 -1.93 19.76
C ASP A 134 -9.50 -2.49 21.11
N ALA A 135 -9.78 -1.62 22.09
CA ALA A 135 -10.17 -1.98 23.43
C ALA A 135 -11.47 -1.29 23.84
N ARG A 136 -12.28 -1.99 24.63
CA ARG A 136 -13.48 -1.44 25.24
C ARG A 136 -13.46 -1.72 26.72
N LEU A 137 -13.77 -0.71 27.53
CA LEU A 137 -14.08 -0.83 28.94
C LEU A 137 -15.53 -0.45 29.17
N THR A 138 -16.33 -1.37 29.69
CA THR A 138 -17.74 -1.15 30.00
C THR A 138 -17.94 -1.19 31.52
N LYS A 139 -18.80 -0.31 32.04
CA LYS A 139 -19.23 -0.27 33.43
C LYS A 139 -20.75 -0.29 33.47
N VAL A 140 -21.28 -1.27 34.19
CA VAL A 140 -22.72 -1.35 34.51
C VAL A 140 -22.97 -0.64 35.84
N VAL A 141 -23.87 0.33 35.84
CA VAL A 141 -24.25 1.12 37.01
C VAL A 141 -25.73 0.88 37.32
N PRO A 142 -26.08 0.17 38.37
CA PRO A 142 -27.46 0.06 38.82
C PRO A 142 -27.98 1.45 39.22
N THR A 143 -29.20 1.77 38.81
CA THR A 143 -29.87 3.02 39.17
C THR A 143 -31.15 2.76 39.95
N PHE A 144 -32.02 3.74 40.12
CA PHE A 144 -33.28 3.56 40.92
C PHE A 144 -34.33 2.77 40.14
N ALA A 145 -35.25 2.16 40.87
CA ALA A 145 -36.38 1.38 40.33
C ALA A 145 -36.02 0.20 39.42
N GLY A 146 -34.84 -0.45 39.67
CA GLY A 146 -34.40 -1.59 38.87
C GLY A 146 -33.84 -1.26 37.49
N GLN A 147 -33.64 0.00 37.18
CA GLN A 147 -33.08 0.48 35.94
C GLN A 147 -31.55 0.41 35.96
N THR A 148 -30.96 0.44 34.81
CA THR A 148 -29.50 0.28 34.68
C THR A 148 -28.94 1.30 33.67
N MET A 149 -27.78 1.87 34.01
CA MET A 149 -26.99 2.67 33.07
C MET A 149 -25.72 1.88 32.70
N VAL A 150 -25.45 1.79 31.42
CA VAL A 150 -24.22 1.19 30.89
C VAL A 150 -23.35 2.29 30.29
N LEU A 151 -22.15 2.46 30.85
CA LEU A 151 -21.15 3.40 30.35
C LEU A 151 -20.06 2.60 29.63
N SER A 152 -19.65 3.04 28.45
CA SER A 152 -18.58 2.37 27.71
C SER A 152 -17.56 3.39 27.20
N LEU A 153 -16.28 3.05 27.36
CA LEU A 153 -15.16 3.76 26.77
C LEU A 153 -14.51 2.83 25.74
N ASP A 154 -14.56 3.26 24.49
CA ASP A 154 -13.89 2.60 23.36
C ASP A 154 -12.59 3.32 23.03
N VAL A 155 -11.52 2.55 22.83
CA VAL A 155 -10.23 3.03 22.35
C VAL A 155 -9.92 2.31 21.05
N PHE A 156 -9.99 3.00 19.94
CA PHE A 156 -9.66 2.49 18.62
C PHE A 156 -8.18 2.71 18.34
N ASN A 157 -7.52 1.72 17.78
CA ASN A 157 -6.09 1.69 17.50
C ASN A 157 -5.24 1.94 18.77
N LEU A 158 -5.50 1.15 19.81
CA LEU A 158 -4.80 1.20 21.09
C LEU A 158 -3.27 1.10 20.92
N LEU A 159 -2.79 0.36 19.91
CA LEU A 159 -1.35 0.27 19.62
C LEU A 159 -0.74 1.66 19.39
N ASN A 160 -1.42 2.51 18.62
CA ASN A 160 -0.92 3.87 18.35
C ASN A 160 -1.04 4.83 19.53
N LEU A 161 -1.94 4.55 20.48
CA LEU A 161 -2.02 5.28 21.75
C LEU A 161 -0.81 4.96 22.66
N ILE A 162 -0.34 3.70 22.64
CA ILE A 162 0.80 3.23 23.44
C ILE A 162 2.10 3.73 22.82
N ASP A 163 2.25 3.62 21.51
CA ASP A 163 3.45 4.02 20.77
C ASP A 163 3.01 4.59 19.39
N SER A 164 3.44 5.82 19.09
CA SER A 164 3.10 6.52 17.85
C SER A 164 3.58 5.81 16.57
N ASP A 165 4.54 4.91 16.67
CA ASP A 165 5.08 4.14 15.55
C ASP A 165 4.34 2.81 15.35
N TRP A 166 3.45 2.45 16.25
CA TRP A 166 2.63 1.24 16.20
C TRP A 166 1.25 1.51 15.61
N GLY A 167 0.61 0.46 15.13
CA GLY A 167 -0.75 0.54 14.57
C GLY A 167 -0.86 1.45 13.34
N LEU A 168 0.26 1.71 12.66
CA LEU A 168 0.28 2.54 11.47
C LEU A 168 -0.24 1.78 10.25
N VAL A 169 -1.05 2.45 9.45
CA VAL A 169 -1.43 2.01 8.10
C VAL A 169 -0.46 2.63 7.10
N LYS A 170 0.38 1.78 6.53
CA LYS A 170 1.41 2.19 5.56
C LYS A 170 1.09 1.63 4.18
N SER A 171 1.24 2.46 3.14
CA SER A 171 1.10 2.01 1.76
C SER A 171 2.05 2.75 0.82
N THR A 172 2.55 2.04 -0.18
CA THR A 172 3.28 2.61 -1.31
C THR A 172 2.29 3.00 -2.41
N SER A 173 1.30 2.16 -2.64
CA SER A 173 0.19 2.42 -3.55
C SER A 173 -1.11 1.91 -2.96
N THR A 174 -2.19 2.66 -3.16
CA THR A 174 -3.56 2.25 -2.80
C THR A 174 -4.32 1.67 -3.98
N PHE A 175 -3.75 1.77 -5.19
CA PHE A 175 -4.32 1.30 -6.46
C PHE A 175 -3.37 0.31 -7.15
N GLU A 176 -3.78 -0.19 -8.31
CA GLU A 176 -3.10 -1.25 -9.06
C GLU A 176 -1.66 -0.91 -9.45
N GLY A 177 -1.33 0.38 -9.69
CA GLY A 177 0.00 0.77 -10.13
C GLY A 177 0.52 2.05 -9.48
N GLN A 178 1.82 2.03 -9.18
CA GLN A 178 2.56 3.20 -8.72
C GLN A 178 3.59 3.60 -9.78
N THR A 179 3.52 4.82 -10.28
CA THR A 179 4.48 5.29 -11.28
C THR A 179 5.90 5.26 -10.73
N LEU A 180 6.80 4.60 -11.45
CA LEU A 180 8.24 4.54 -11.15
C LEU A 180 9.06 5.38 -12.11
N VAL A 181 8.72 5.32 -13.39
CA VAL A 181 9.40 6.06 -14.45
C VAL A 181 8.37 6.66 -15.41
N ARG A 182 8.82 7.69 -16.13
CA ARG A 182 8.04 8.32 -17.19
C ARG A 182 8.74 8.15 -18.50
N LEU A 183 8.04 7.63 -19.51
CA LEU A 183 8.54 7.54 -20.87
C LEU A 183 8.74 8.95 -21.48
N ARG A 184 9.90 9.21 -22.05
CA ARG A 184 10.28 10.47 -22.70
C ARG A 184 10.47 10.34 -24.19
N GLY A 185 10.72 9.14 -24.68
CA GLY A 185 10.94 8.84 -26.07
C GLY A 185 11.63 7.50 -26.26
N TRP A 186 12.14 7.30 -27.47
CA TRP A 186 12.79 6.06 -27.88
C TRP A 186 14.17 6.37 -28.49
N ASP A 187 15.19 5.65 -28.05
CA ASP A 187 16.53 5.69 -28.62
C ASP A 187 16.62 4.68 -29.75
N ASN A 188 16.41 5.16 -30.97
CA ASN A 188 16.39 4.31 -32.17
C ASN A 188 17.78 3.68 -32.49
N LEU A 189 18.87 4.30 -32.01
CA LEU A 189 20.22 3.79 -32.27
C LEU A 189 20.51 2.56 -31.43
N ASN A 190 20.08 2.58 -30.17
CA ASN A 190 20.33 1.50 -29.22
C ASN A 190 19.07 0.64 -28.98
N ASN A 191 17.96 0.93 -29.67
CA ASN A 191 16.68 0.22 -29.59
C ASN A 191 16.18 0.07 -28.16
N ARG A 192 16.09 1.18 -27.40
CA ARG A 192 15.68 1.22 -26.00
C ARG A 192 14.88 2.46 -25.63
N GLY A 193 14.04 2.35 -24.61
CA GLY A 193 13.25 3.47 -24.10
C GLY A 193 14.11 4.51 -23.38
N ILE A 194 13.73 5.79 -23.49
CA ILE A 194 14.33 6.90 -22.75
C ILE A 194 13.38 7.28 -21.63
N TYR A 195 13.84 7.22 -20.36
CA TYR A 195 13.00 7.41 -19.19
C TYR A 195 13.50 8.53 -18.28
N SER A 196 12.57 9.22 -17.62
CA SER A 196 12.87 10.06 -16.47
C SER A 196 12.31 9.44 -15.19
N LEU A 197 12.96 9.70 -14.07
CA LEU A 197 12.53 9.15 -12.77
C LEU A 197 11.23 9.80 -12.27
N SER A 198 10.44 9.00 -11.59
CA SER A 198 9.26 9.40 -10.83
C SER A 198 9.19 8.55 -9.55
N LEU A 199 10.30 8.54 -8.77
CA LEU A 199 10.40 7.68 -7.60
C LEU A 199 9.30 7.97 -6.59
N PRO A 200 8.50 6.97 -6.19
CA PRO A 200 7.44 7.15 -5.22
C PRO A 200 7.96 7.18 -3.79
N ILE A 201 7.16 7.74 -2.88
CA ILE A 201 7.39 7.59 -1.45
C ILE A 201 6.91 6.20 -1.05
N VAL A 202 7.85 5.36 -0.59
CA VAL A 202 7.57 3.99 -0.15
C VAL A 202 7.01 4.01 1.27
N ASN A 203 6.02 3.15 1.54
CA ASN A 203 5.42 2.96 2.86
C ASN A 203 4.93 4.27 3.51
N ARG A 204 4.29 5.11 2.72
CA ARG A 204 3.68 6.35 3.22
C ARG A 204 2.62 6.02 4.26
N VAL A 205 2.68 6.70 5.41
CA VAL A 205 1.66 6.58 6.47
C VAL A 205 0.39 7.30 6.03
N ASP A 206 -0.75 6.62 6.14
CA ASP A 206 -2.06 7.26 6.07
C ASP A 206 -2.43 7.81 7.45
N PRO A 207 -2.39 9.13 7.65
CA PRO A 207 -2.63 9.73 8.96
C PRO A 207 -4.07 9.50 9.45
N ASN A 208 -5.05 9.43 8.55
CA ASN A 208 -6.46 9.28 8.94
C ASN A 208 -6.78 7.88 9.48
N SER A 209 -6.10 6.87 8.95
CA SER A 209 -6.29 5.48 9.35
C SER A 209 -5.35 5.02 10.46
N SER A 210 -4.31 5.83 10.77
CA SER A 210 -3.24 5.47 11.71
C SER A 210 -3.45 6.03 13.12
N VAL A 211 -4.18 7.13 13.28
CA VAL A 211 -4.36 7.77 14.59
C VAL A 211 -5.32 6.98 15.48
N TRP A 212 -5.02 6.94 16.77
CA TRP A 212 -5.94 6.44 17.78
C TRP A 212 -7.13 7.38 17.97
N ARG A 213 -8.25 6.84 18.44
CA ARG A 213 -9.47 7.60 18.76
C ARG A 213 -10.11 7.04 20.00
N MET A 214 -10.79 7.87 20.76
CA MET A 214 -11.61 7.46 21.90
C MET A 214 -13.06 7.86 21.68
N GLN A 215 -13.97 7.01 22.15
CA GLN A 215 -15.40 7.25 22.17
C GLN A 215 -15.95 6.91 23.54
N LEU A 216 -16.65 7.85 24.16
CA LEU A 216 -17.45 7.62 25.35
C LEU A 216 -18.92 7.47 24.98
N SER A 217 -19.56 6.42 25.46
CA SER A 217 -20.98 6.16 25.22
C SER A 217 -21.71 5.81 26.50
N GLY A 218 -23.00 6.16 26.56
CA GLY A 218 -23.90 5.83 27.65
C GLY A 218 -25.20 5.26 27.12
N LYS A 219 -25.69 4.16 27.71
CA LYS A 219 -26.97 3.56 27.41
C LYS A 219 -27.79 3.45 28.71
N TYR A 220 -29.01 3.92 28.67
CA TYR A 220 -29.95 3.80 29.77
C TYR A 220 -30.98 2.72 29.42
N ILE A 221 -31.23 1.82 30.38
CA ILE A 221 -32.17 0.68 30.25
C ILE A 221 -33.19 0.84 31.36
N TRP A 222 -34.45 1.07 30.98
CA TRP A 222 -35.60 1.21 31.86
C TRP A 222 -36.50 -0.02 31.81
#